data_e6a0a27c51a06896ced70f3e53ce1c51
#
_entry.id   e6a0a27c51a06896ced70f3e53ce1c51
#
_cell.length_a   1.000
_cell.length_b   1.000
_cell.length_c   1.000
_cell.angle_alpha   90.00
_cell.angle_beta   90.00
_cell.angle_gamma   90.00
#
_symmetry.space_group_name_H-M   'P 1'
#
loop_
_entity.id
_entity.type
_entity.pdbx_description
1 polymer ?
#
loop_
_entity_poly.entity_id
_entity_poly.type
_entity_poly.pdbx_seq_one_letter_code
_entity_poly.pdbx_strand_id
1 'polypeptide(L)'
;MEVLKKVVRFLAIVATVIAMISGILIAGSRMLGYPPYIILSGSMEPDIPTGSLVFIDTHEHAPQEGDVVAYRLPDDVMVVHRVVAYDEDQGLYTMKGDRNDLPDASQIKNEDIVGSYMLCIPYMGYVMQKFEYPAIHLGAGLYLSGPVLLLISAVLILNIADYLLHDDPDTSESRIRNKKPEEEE
;
A
#
# COMPACT_ATOMS: atom_id res chain seq x y z
N MET A 1 9.17 12.53 32.63
CA MET A 1 8.46 13.01 31.42
C MET A 1 9.36 12.99 30.18
N GLU A 2 10.62 13.39 30.30
CA GLU A 2 11.60 13.42 29.20
C GLU A 2 11.83 12.08 28.48
N VAL A 3 11.97 10.97 29.27
CA VAL A 3 12.17 9.63 28.71
C VAL A 3 10.96 9.19 27.87
N LEU A 4 9.74 9.45 28.36
CA LEU A 4 8.51 9.12 27.64
C LEU A 4 8.42 9.88 26.32
N LYS A 5 8.74 11.18 26.29
CA LYS A 5 8.78 11.99 25.06
C LYS A 5 9.77 11.44 24.03
N LYS A 6 10.98 11.05 24.48
CA LYS A 6 12.01 10.44 23.61
C LYS A 6 11.53 9.10 23.03
N VAL A 7 10.89 8.25 23.83
CA VAL A 7 10.33 6.97 23.37
C VAL A 7 9.21 7.19 22.34
N VAL A 8 8.26 8.08 22.63
CA VAL A 8 7.17 8.39 21.69
C VAL A 8 7.71 8.94 20.37
N ARG A 9 8.68 9.86 20.43
CA ARG A 9 9.33 10.42 19.24
C ARG A 9 10.04 9.33 18.42
N PHE A 10 10.78 8.45 19.06
CA PHE A 10 11.44 7.33 18.40
C PHE A 10 10.44 6.41 17.70
N LEU A 11 9.36 6.02 18.38
CA LEU A 11 8.30 5.19 17.80
C LEU A 11 7.61 5.87 16.61
N ALA A 12 7.35 7.18 16.69
CA ALA A 12 6.76 7.95 15.60
C ALA A 12 7.68 7.98 14.36
N ILE A 13 8.98 8.17 14.55
CA ILE A 13 9.98 8.15 13.47
C ILE A 13 10.01 6.77 12.82
N VAL A 14 10.07 5.69 13.61
CA VAL A 14 10.08 4.31 13.11
C VAL A 14 8.81 4.02 12.31
N ALA A 15 7.63 4.38 12.83
CA ALA A 15 6.36 4.21 12.14
C ALA A 15 6.31 4.96 10.80
N THR A 16 6.84 6.20 10.77
CA THR A 16 6.91 7.01 9.55
C THR A 16 7.83 6.37 8.50
N VAL A 17 9.00 5.90 8.91
CA VAL A 17 9.95 5.23 8.01
C VAL A 17 9.33 3.96 7.43
N ILE A 18 8.66 3.14 8.25
CA ILE A 18 7.97 1.94 7.79
C ILE A 18 6.87 2.30 6.77
N ALA A 19 6.06 3.32 7.06
CA ALA A 19 5.01 3.75 6.15
C ALA A 19 5.55 4.29 4.82
N MET A 20 6.66 5.05 4.86
CA MET A 20 7.34 5.52 3.64
C MET A 20 7.86 4.36 2.81
N ILE A 21 8.56 3.41 3.43
CA ILE A 21 9.08 2.22 2.73
C ILE A 21 7.94 1.42 2.12
N SER A 22 6.86 1.16 2.88
CA SER A 22 5.68 0.45 2.38
C SER A 22 5.03 1.17 1.19
N GLY A 23 4.89 2.49 1.25
CA GLY A 23 4.36 3.29 0.15
C GLY A 23 5.23 3.22 -1.11
N ILE A 24 6.55 3.30 -0.95
CA ILE A 24 7.50 3.18 -2.06
C ILE A 24 7.44 1.77 -2.68
N LEU A 25 7.35 0.72 -1.86
CA LEU A 25 7.26 -0.65 -2.34
C LEU A 25 5.96 -0.89 -3.13
N ILE A 26 4.81 -0.42 -2.63
CA ILE A 26 3.52 -0.57 -3.30
C ILE A 26 3.46 0.26 -4.60
N ALA A 27 3.94 1.50 -4.59
CA ALA A 27 3.99 2.32 -5.78
C ALA A 27 5.01 1.79 -6.80
N GLY A 28 6.18 1.38 -6.31
CA GLY A 28 7.26 0.82 -7.12
C GLY A 28 6.86 -0.51 -7.77
N SER A 29 6.11 -1.38 -7.07
CA SER A 29 5.67 -2.64 -7.64
C SER A 29 4.81 -2.43 -8.90
N ARG A 30 3.91 -1.44 -8.91
CA ARG A 30 3.13 -1.08 -10.12
C ARG A 30 4.02 -0.65 -11.29
N MET A 31 5.04 0.18 -11.01
CA MET A 31 5.97 0.65 -12.05
C MET A 31 6.85 -0.48 -12.59
N LEU A 32 7.10 -1.47 -11.77
CA LEU A 32 7.89 -2.66 -12.13
C LEU A 32 7.04 -3.78 -12.75
N GLY A 33 5.75 -3.55 -13.06
CA GLY A 33 4.88 -4.55 -13.65
C GLY A 33 4.26 -5.55 -12.68
N TYR A 34 4.26 -5.24 -11.38
CA TYR A 34 3.67 -6.09 -10.32
C TYR A 34 2.55 -5.35 -9.57
N PRO A 35 1.45 -4.95 -10.24
CA PRO A 35 0.37 -4.23 -9.59
C PRO A 35 -0.29 -5.05 -8.48
N PRO A 36 -0.56 -4.43 -7.30
CA PRO A 36 -1.32 -5.07 -6.22
C PRO A 36 -2.82 -4.94 -6.45
N TYR A 37 -3.57 -6.01 -6.10
CA TYR A 37 -5.03 -6.06 -6.10
C TYR A 37 -5.55 -6.61 -4.78
N ILE A 38 -6.73 -6.15 -4.35
CA ILE A 38 -7.41 -6.64 -3.14
C ILE A 38 -8.45 -7.67 -3.55
N ILE A 39 -8.39 -8.86 -2.94
CA ILE A 39 -9.35 -9.94 -3.17
C ILE A 39 -10.62 -9.67 -2.37
N LEU A 40 -11.75 -9.52 -3.06
CA LEU A 40 -13.04 -9.17 -2.46
C LEU A 40 -13.97 -10.36 -2.26
N SER A 41 -13.68 -11.51 -2.91
CA SER A 41 -14.52 -12.72 -2.85
C SER A 41 -13.73 -13.93 -2.38
N GLY A 42 -14.44 -14.97 -1.92
CA GLY A 42 -13.83 -16.21 -1.45
C GLY A 42 -13.70 -17.31 -2.50
N SER A 43 -13.80 -16.98 -3.80
CA SER A 43 -13.76 -17.98 -4.88
C SER A 43 -12.44 -18.73 -4.97
N MET A 44 -11.33 -18.13 -4.47
CA MET A 44 -9.99 -18.73 -4.45
C MET A 44 -9.59 -19.29 -3.07
N GLU A 45 -10.53 -19.38 -2.13
CA GLU A 45 -10.28 -20.04 -0.85
C GLU A 45 -10.12 -21.54 -1.02
N PRO A 46 -9.24 -22.20 -0.21
CA PRO A 46 -8.45 -21.63 0.90
C PRO A 46 -7.13 -20.99 0.45
N ASP A 47 -6.67 -21.18 -0.80
CA ASP A 47 -5.34 -20.77 -1.25
C ASP A 47 -5.13 -19.25 -1.18
N ILE A 48 -6.14 -18.47 -1.56
CA ILE A 48 -6.12 -17.01 -1.48
C ILE A 48 -7.34 -16.54 -0.66
N PRO A 49 -7.16 -16.24 0.63
CA PRO A 49 -8.24 -15.80 1.50
C PRO A 49 -8.86 -14.47 1.06
N THR A 50 -10.16 -14.31 1.27
CA THR A 50 -10.84 -13.01 1.12
C THR A 50 -10.15 -11.93 1.95
N GLY A 51 -10.04 -10.72 1.39
CA GLY A 51 -9.34 -9.59 2.03
C GLY A 51 -7.83 -9.63 1.90
N SER A 52 -7.27 -10.55 1.11
CA SER A 52 -5.84 -10.61 0.80
C SER A 52 -5.44 -9.51 -0.17
N LEU A 53 -4.16 -9.11 -0.10
CA LEU A 53 -3.49 -8.31 -1.11
C LEU A 53 -2.67 -9.25 -1.99
N VAL A 54 -2.96 -9.31 -3.28
CA VAL A 54 -2.23 -10.12 -4.25
C VAL A 54 -1.44 -9.24 -5.21
N PHE A 55 -0.25 -9.69 -5.60
CA PHE A 55 0.57 -9.06 -6.61
C PHE A 55 0.50 -9.90 -7.88
N ILE A 56 0.26 -9.25 -9.02
CA ILE A 56 0.13 -9.88 -10.33
C ILE A 56 1.34 -9.53 -11.19
N ASP A 57 2.01 -10.53 -11.72
CA ASP A 57 3.07 -10.33 -12.71
C ASP A 57 2.45 -10.09 -14.09
N THR A 58 2.62 -8.88 -14.59
CA THR A 58 2.08 -8.48 -15.90
C THR A 58 3.04 -8.71 -17.06
N HIS A 59 4.22 -9.28 -16.83
CA HIS A 59 5.21 -9.56 -17.88
C HIS A 59 4.97 -10.89 -18.58
N GLU A 60 4.27 -11.80 -17.94
CA GLU A 60 4.00 -13.12 -18.48
C GLU A 60 2.54 -13.24 -18.94
N HIS A 61 2.34 -13.60 -20.23
CA HIS A 61 1.03 -13.61 -20.87
C HIS A 61 0.66 -14.94 -21.55
N ALA A 62 1.35 -16.04 -21.20
CA ALA A 62 1.03 -17.38 -21.71
C ALA A 62 0.87 -18.35 -20.55
N PRO A 63 -0.20 -18.21 -19.73
CA PRO A 63 -0.41 -19.09 -18.59
C PRO A 63 -0.70 -20.51 -19.04
N GLN A 64 -0.33 -21.47 -18.20
CA GLN A 64 -0.57 -22.91 -18.40
C GLN A 64 -1.73 -23.37 -17.49
N GLU A 65 -2.24 -24.58 -17.76
CA GLU A 65 -3.18 -25.23 -16.86
C GLU A 65 -2.58 -25.36 -15.45
N GLY A 66 -3.34 -24.95 -14.45
CA GLY A 66 -2.94 -24.90 -13.06
C GLY A 66 -2.48 -23.51 -12.58
N ASP A 67 -2.11 -22.60 -13.47
CA ASP A 67 -1.72 -21.26 -13.10
C ASP A 67 -2.90 -20.44 -12.60
N VAL A 68 -2.66 -19.59 -11.60
CA VAL A 68 -3.63 -18.61 -11.14
C VAL A 68 -3.35 -17.30 -11.85
N VAL A 69 -4.36 -16.74 -12.49
CA VAL A 69 -4.23 -15.52 -13.30
C VAL A 69 -5.26 -14.48 -12.92
N ALA A 70 -4.90 -13.22 -13.12
CA ALA A 70 -5.83 -12.11 -13.12
C ALA A 70 -6.26 -11.82 -14.55
N TYR A 71 -7.56 -11.70 -14.79
CA TYR A 71 -8.13 -11.36 -16.08
C TYR A 71 -9.28 -10.37 -15.92
N ARG A 72 -9.61 -9.71 -17.02
CA ARG A 72 -10.63 -8.66 -17.06
C ARG A 72 -11.87 -9.13 -17.79
N LEU A 73 -13.01 -8.95 -17.14
CA LEU A 73 -14.32 -9.16 -17.75
C LEU A 73 -14.76 -7.90 -18.55
N PRO A 74 -15.75 -8.05 -19.49
CA PRO A 74 -16.25 -6.94 -20.31
C PRO A 74 -16.70 -5.70 -19.52
N ASP A 75 -17.18 -5.89 -18.29
CA ASP A 75 -17.63 -4.81 -17.39
C ASP A 75 -16.49 -4.15 -16.61
N ASP A 76 -15.24 -4.34 -17.05
CA ASP A 76 -14.01 -3.84 -16.39
C ASP A 76 -13.78 -4.43 -14.97
N VAL A 77 -14.45 -5.53 -14.68
CA VAL A 77 -14.30 -6.26 -13.41
C VAL A 77 -13.05 -7.14 -13.49
N MET A 78 -12.14 -6.97 -12.52
CA MET A 78 -10.97 -7.82 -12.37
C MET A 78 -11.32 -9.08 -11.60
N VAL A 79 -10.98 -10.25 -12.15
CA VAL A 79 -11.16 -11.56 -11.53
C VAL A 79 -9.83 -12.27 -11.42
N VAL A 80 -9.64 -13.04 -10.33
CA VAL A 80 -8.45 -13.88 -10.11
C VAL A 80 -8.94 -15.31 -9.94
N HIS A 81 -8.69 -16.17 -10.92
CA HIS A 81 -9.05 -17.59 -10.90
C HIS A 81 -7.93 -18.45 -11.46
N ARG A 82 -8.11 -19.78 -11.37
CA ARG A 82 -7.16 -20.77 -11.89
C ARG A 82 -7.54 -21.20 -13.30
N VAL A 83 -6.54 -21.33 -14.15
CA VAL A 83 -6.67 -21.96 -15.48
C VAL A 83 -6.92 -23.46 -15.30
N VAL A 84 -8.04 -23.98 -15.78
CA VAL A 84 -8.39 -25.41 -15.70
C VAL A 84 -8.36 -26.10 -17.05
N ALA A 85 -8.41 -25.35 -18.15
CA ALA A 85 -8.20 -25.87 -19.50
C ALA A 85 -7.78 -24.74 -20.46
N TYR A 86 -7.07 -25.14 -21.51
CA TYR A 86 -6.72 -24.27 -22.65
C TYR A 86 -7.12 -24.96 -23.94
N ASP A 87 -7.92 -24.33 -24.76
CA ASP A 87 -8.29 -24.78 -26.11
C ASP A 87 -7.33 -24.16 -27.13
N GLU A 88 -6.39 -24.97 -27.63
CA GLU A 88 -5.37 -24.52 -28.59
C GLU A 88 -5.98 -24.11 -29.93
N ASP A 89 -7.09 -24.76 -30.36
CA ASP A 89 -7.71 -24.48 -31.64
C ASP A 89 -8.43 -23.11 -31.65
N GLN A 90 -8.99 -22.73 -30.51
CA GLN A 90 -9.72 -21.48 -30.35
C GLN A 90 -8.90 -20.39 -29.65
N GLY A 91 -7.79 -20.73 -29.00
CA GLY A 91 -6.97 -19.82 -28.21
C GLY A 91 -7.69 -19.30 -26.97
N LEU A 92 -8.55 -20.11 -26.35
CA LEU A 92 -9.41 -19.74 -25.24
C LEU A 92 -9.06 -20.50 -23.97
N TYR A 93 -9.06 -19.77 -22.86
CA TYR A 93 -8.85 -20.32 -21.52
C TYR A 93 -10.18 -20.55 -20.80
N THR A 94 -10.31 -21.66 -20.12
CA THR A 94 -11.39 -21.94 -19.17
C THR A 94 -10.85 -21.69 -17.76
N MET A 95 -11.51 -20.80 -17.03
CA MET A 95 -11.13 -20.41 -15.67
C MET A 95 -12.05 -21.05 -14.64
N LYS A 96 -11.53 -21.22 -13.42
CA LYS A 96 -12.32 -21.69 -12.29
C LYS A 96 -11.75 -21.17 -10.98
N GLY A 97 -12.60 -20.63 -10.10
CA GLY A 97 -12.24 -20.38 -8.71
C GLY A 97 -12.06 -21.70 -7.96
N ASP A 98 -11.03 -21.79 -7.10
CA ASP A 98 -10.68 -23.03 -6.38
C ASP A 98 -11.84 -23.56 -5.52
N ARG A 99 -12.64 -22.64 -4.97
CA ARG A 99 -13.83 -22.99 -4.15
C ARG A 99 -15.12 -23.20 -4.97
N ASN A 100 -15.12 -22.86 -6.24
CA ASN A 100 -16.32 -22.98 -7.08
C ASN A 100 -16.52 -24.44 -7.49
N ASP A 101 -17.76 -24.88 -7.59
CA ASP A 101 -18.09 -26.23 -8.06
C ASP A 101 -17.91 -26.37 -9.57
N LEU A 102 -18.22 -25.31 -10.33
CA LEU A 102 -18.20 -25.27 -11.78
C LEU A 102 -17.19 -24.25 -12.30
N PRO A 103 -16.65 -24.47 -13.51
CA PRO A 103 -15.87 -23.46 -14.22
C PRO A 103 -16.70 -22.19 -14.48
N ASP A 104 -16.00 -21.09 -14.76
CA ASP A 104 -16.63 -19.84 -15.13
C ASP A 104 -17.41 -19.99 -16.44
N ALA A 105 -18.53 -19.29 -16.54
CA ALA A 105 -19.44 -19.41 -17.69
C ALA A 105 -18.82 -18.87 -18.99
N SER A 106 -17.89 -17.95 -18.90
CA SER A 106 -17.21 -17.31 -20.03
C SER A 106 -15.79 -17.84 -20.19
N GLN A 107 -15.42 -18.20 -21.40
CA GLN A 107 -14.04 -18.46 -21.77
C GLN A 107 -13.31 -17.13 -21.98
N ILE A 108 -12.01 -17.11 -21.64
CA ILE A 108 -11.19 -15.90 -21.62
C ILE A 108 -10.12 -15.97 -22.71
N LYS A 109 -9.96 -14.89 -23.45
CA LYS A 109 -8.89 -14.77 -24.44
C LYS A 109 -7.58 -14.34 -23.78
N ASN A 110 -6.46 -14.62 -24.43
CA ASN A 110 -5.16 -14.18 -23.94
C ASN A 110 -5.07 -12.65 -23.77
N GLU A 111 -5.74 -11.88 -24.61
CA GLU A 111 -5.77 -10.41 -24.56
C GLU A 111 -6.48 -9.85 -23.31
N ASP A 112 -7.37 -10.64 -22.69
CA ASP A 112 -8.12 -10.27 -21.48
C ASP A 112 -7.34 -10.63 -20.20
N ILE A 113 -6.27 -11.42 -20.32
CA ILE A 113 -5.40 -11.79 -19.21
C ILE A 113 -4.48 -10.62 -18.88
N VAL A 114 -4.51 -10.19 -17.63
CA VAL A 114 -3.70 -9.08 -17.12
C VAL A 114 -2.32 -9.56 -16.68
N GLY A 115 -2.25 -10.79 -16.14
CA GLY A 115 -1.00 -11.39 -15.71
C GLY A 115 -1.20 -12.55 -14.74
N SER A 116 -0.10 -13.15 -14.32
CA SER A 116 -0.07 -14.32 -13.46
C SER A 116 0.08 -13.94 -11.99
N TYR A 117 -0.55 -14.71 -11.11
CA TYR A 117 -0.40 -14.56 -9.66
C TYR A 117 1.05 -14.81 -9.24
N MET A 118 1.61 -13.89 -8.46
CA MET A 118 2.97 -13.96 -7.97
C MET A 118 3.03 -14.18 -6.45
N LEU A 119 2.32 -13.37 -5.68
CA LEU A 119 2.42 -13.32 -4.22
C LEU A 119 1.10 -12.90 -3.58
N CYS A 120 0.78 -13.50 -2.44
CA CYS A 120 -0.34 -13.12 -1.58
C CYS A 120 0.15 -12.70 -0.19
N ILE A 121 -0.38 -11.57 0.30
CA ILE A 121 -0.28 -11.17 1.70
C ILE A 121 -1.68 -11.30 2.31
N PRO A 122 -1.94 -12.37 3.09
CA PRO A 122 -3.27 -12.65 3.62
C PRO A 122 -3.79 -11.49 4.48
N TYR A 123 -5.07 -11.15 4.33
CA TYR A 123 -5.80 -10.15 5.11
C TYR A 123 -5.27 -8.70 5.03
N MET A 124 -4.18 -8.44 4.31
CA MET A 124 -3.61 -7.09 4.18
C MET A 124 -4.55 -6.14 3.44
N GLY A 125 -5.38 -6.65 2.53
CA GLY A 125 -6.40 -5.87 1.83
C GLY A 125 -7.42 -5.24 2.79
N TYR A 126 -7.83 -5.94 3.85
CA TYR A 126 -8.72 -5.37 4.88
C TYR A 126 -8.08 -4.19 5.61
N VAL A 127 -6.78 -4.28 5.87
CA VAL A 127 -6.03 -3.17 6.47
C VAL A 127 -6.03 -1.98 5.52
N MET A 128 -5.75 -2.22 4.24
CA MET A 128 -5.72 -1.16 3.23
C MET A 128 -7.09 -0.51 3.03
N GLN A 129 -8.18 -1.30 2.97
CA GLN A 129 -9.55 -0.76 2.84
C GLN A 129 -9.95 0.16 4.01
N LYS A 130 -9.55 -0.17 5.24
CA LYS A 130 -9.81 0.70 6.41
C LYS A 130 -9.09 2.05 6.33
N PHE A 131 -8.00 2.11 5.57
CA PHE A 131 -7.19 3.30 5.36
C PHE A 131 -7.43 3.95 3.98
N GLU A 132 -8.50 3.55 3.28
CA GLU A 132 -8.92 4.14 2.01
C GLU A 132 -9.49 5.55 2.24
N TYR A 133 -8.60 6.48 2.60
CA TYR A 133 -8.89 7.91 2.50
C TYR A 133 -8.74 8.34 1.03
N PRO A 134 -9.51 9.36 0.59
CA PRO A 134 -9.42 9.85 -0.77
C PRO A 134 -7.96 10.18 -1.11
N ALA A 135 -7.41 9.48 -2.09
CA ALA A 135 -6.09 9.76 -2.60
C ALA A 135 -6.08 11.18 -3.18
N ILE A 136 -5.19 12.03 -2.69
CA ILE A 136 -4.96 13.34 -3.32
C ILE A 136 -4.19 13.07 -4.60
N HIS A 137 -4.84 13.30 -5.75
CA HIS A 137 -4.19 13.25 -7.05
C HIS A 137 -3.26 14.45 -7.18
N LEU A 138 -1.99 14.28 -6.90
CA LEU A 138 -0.96 15.20 -7.37
C LEU A 138 -0.66 14.82 -8.82
N GLY A 139 -0.87 15.76 -9.75
CA GLY A 139 -0.64 15.55 -11.19
C GLY A 139 0.68 14.81 -11.48
N ALA A 140 0.73 14.04 -12.57
CA ALA A 140 1.79 13.10 -12.95
C ALA A 140 1.75 11.71 -12.31
N GLY A 141 0.58 11.18 -11.89
CA GLY A 141 0.45 9.79 -11.43
C GLY A 141 1.02 9.49 -10.05
N LEU A 142 1.37 10.53 -9.29
CA LEU A 142 1.83 10.38 -7.91
C LEU A 142 0.62 10.29 -6.98
N TYR A 143 0.37 9.08 -6.43
CA TYR A 143 -0.65 8.83 -5.43
C TYR A 143 -0.04 8.91 -4.03
N LEU A 144 -0.32 9.97 -3.27
CA LEU A 144 -0.07 9.95 -1.84
C LEU A 144 -1.29 9.32 -1.15
N SER A 145 -1.11 8.13 -0.58
CA SER A 145 -2.16 7.48 0.20
C SER A 145 -2.45 8.27 1.49
N GLY A 146 -3.72 8.35 1.88
CA GLY A 146 -4.13 9.07 3.10
C GLY A 146 -3.33 8.73 4.35
N PRO A 147 -2.97 7.45 4.63
CA PRO A 147 -2.11 7.09 5.75
C PRO A 147 -0.72 7.74 5.72
N VAL A 148 -0.12 7.88 4.55
CA VAL A 148 1.20 8.55 4.42
C VAL A 148 1.08 10.03 4.74
N LEU A 149 0.02 10.70 4.26
CA LEU A 149 -0.26 12.10 4.58
C LEU A 149 -0.52 12.31 6.08
N LEU A 150 -1.29 11.41 6.71
CA LEU A 150 -1.53 11.46 8.17
C LEU A 150 -0.25 11.26 8.96
N LEU A 151 0.61 10.35 8.57
CA LEU A 151 1.90 10.12 9.25
C LEU A 151 2.85 11.30 9.05
N ILE A 152 2.94 11.85 7.84
CA ILE A 152 3.74 13.06 7.59
C ILE A 152 3.22 14.23 8.42
N SER A 153 1.89 14.44 8.46
CA SER A 153 1.29 15.50 9.25
C SER A 153 1.48 15.30 10.75
N ALA A 154 1.37 14.07 11.26
CA ALA A 154 1.60 13.74 12.66
C ALA A 154 3.06 14.00 13.08
N VAL A 155 4.03 13.61 12.24
CA VAL A 155 5.46 13.89 12.50
C VAL A 155 5.74 15.37 12.43
N LEU A 156 5.14 16.09 11.47
CA LEU A 156 5.30 17.55 11.35
C LEU A 156 4.73 18.27 12.59
N ILE A 157 3.53 17.87 13.04
CA ILE A 157 2.89 18.42 14.25
C ILE A 157 3.75 18.13 15.50
N LEU A 158 4.28 16.92 15.64
CA LEU A 158 5.15 16.58 16.77
C LEU A 158 6.46 17.39 16.75
N ASN A 159 7.05 17.61 15.58
CA ASN A 159 8.25 18.44 15.46
C ASN A 159 7.97 19.92 15.74
N ILE A 160 6.85 20.45 15.23
CA ILE A 160 6.43 21.84 15.49
C ILE A 160 6.09 22.01 16.98
N ALA A 161 5.37 21.09 17.59
CA ALA A 161 5.05 21.12 19.01
C ALA A 161 6.32 21.10 19.88
N ASP A 162 7.31 20.29 19.51
CA ASP A 162 8.58 20.23 20.19
C ASP A 162 9.39 21.54 20.03
N TYR A 163 9.37 22.12 18.84
CA TYR A 163 9.99 23.42 18.57
C TYR A 163 9.35 24.55 19.40
N LEU A 164 8.02 24.59 19.45
CA LEU A 164 7.28 25.61 20.20
C LEU A 164 7.35 25.42 21.73
N LEU A 165 7.52 24.18 22.21
CA LEU A 165 7.64 23.87 23.63
C LEU A 165 9.10 23.96 24.13
N HIS A 166 10.07 24.07 23.21
CA HIS A 166 11.49 24.18 23.51
C HIS A 166 11.99 25.63 23.48
N ASP A 167 11.09 26.58 23.66
CA ASP A 167 11.48 27.97 23.95
C ASP A 167 11.99 27.98 25.40
N ASP A 168 13.31 27.81 25.50
CA ASP A 168 14.05 27.68 26.76
C ASP A 168 14.03 29.02 27.49
N PRO A 169 13.41 29.12 28.68
CA PRO A 169 13.35 30.38 29.43
C PRO A 169 14.74 30.87 29.87
N ASP A 170 15.78 30.01 29.76
CA ASP A 170 17.13 30.32 30.20
C ASP A 170 17.93 31.23 29.26
N THR A 171 17.52 31.33 27.97
CA THR A 171 18.17 32.24 27.02
C THR A 171 17.72 33.69 27.17
N SER A 172 16.57 33.95 27.79
CA SER A 172 16.11 35.30 28.06
C SER A 172 16.81 35.94 29.28
N GLU A 173 17.05 35.15 30.33
CA GLU A 173 17.78 35.64 31.52
C GLU A 173 19.29 35.88 31.24
N SER A 174 19.91 35.04 30.42
CA SER A 174 21.34 35.25 30.06
C SER A 174 21.52 36.48 29.16
N ARG A 175 20.56 36.82 28.29
CA ARG A 175 20.60 38.08 27.50
C ARG A 175 20.36 39.34 28.32
N ILE A 176 19.54 39.25 29.37
CA ILE A 176 19.29 40.40 30.26
C ILE A 176 20.48 40.62 31.20
N ARG A 177 21.14 39.56 31.65
CA ARG A 177 22.30 39.61 32.54
C ARG A 177 23.52 40.20 31.84
N ASN A 178 23.68 39.99 30.54
CA ASN A 178 24.77 40.55 29.74
C ASN A 178 24.53 41.99 29.24
N LYS A 179 23.40 42.60 29.56
CA LYS A 179 23.03 43.95 29.15
C LYS A 179 23.04 44.99 30.27
N LYS A 180 23.54 44.62 31.48
CA LYS A 180 23.78 45.64 32.50
C LYS A 180 25.11 46.35 32.18
N PRO A 181 25.11 47.64 31.85
CA PRO A 181 26.33 48.39 31.69
C PRO A 181 26.98 48.59 33.06
N GLU A 182 28.32 48.50 33.06
CA GLU A 182 29.15 49.03 34.10
C GLU A 182 28.96 50.56 34.13
N GLU A 183 28.08 51.02 35.00
CA GLU A 183 28.02 52.41 35.44
C GLU A 183 28.13 52.35 36.95
N GLU A 184 29.38 52.58 37.42
CA GLU A 184 29.70 53.30 38.67
C GLU A 184 31.19 53.08 38.97
N GLU A 185 32.03 53.97 38.43
CA GLU A 185 33.16 54.65 39.13
C GLU A 185 33.40 56.01 38.45
#